data_824ea5f7dfa2befd5d8c473ae1bbcc9a
#
_entry.id   824ea5f7dfa2befd5d8c473ae1bbcc9a
#
_cell.length_a   1.000
_cell.length_b   1.000
_cell.length_c   1.000
_cell.angle_alpha   90.00
_cell.angle_beta   90.00
_cell.angle_gamma   90.00
#
_symmetry.space_group_name_H-M   'P 1'
#
loop_
_entity.id
_entity.type
_entity.pdbx_description
1 polymer ?
#
loop_
_entity_poly.entity_id
_entity_poly.type
_entity_poly.pdbx_seq_one_letter_code
_entity_poly.pdbx_strand_id
1 'polypeptide(L)'
;MRLNMLILALIFVLGGCASQPYGNFIQNPPPQYSKAIADDVTAQLMRLYSAASTQFTLSHAANDPFGVALIENLRLEGFAVREAANPVFAAKILAADNNPGIDVNQQEEGVDLQKDLALGYIIDQSDDLYHVSILIDDQRLTRAFIAQADTIGPAGLWVRKE
;
A
#
# COMPACT_ATOMS: atom_id res chain seq x y z
N MET A 1 15.70 -44.54 14.20
CA MET A 1 15.60 -43.27 14.99
C MET A 1 16.37 -42.09 14.38
N ARG A 2 17.59 -42.25 13.89
CA ARG A 2 18.40 -41.13 13.33
C ARG A 2 17.89 -40.61 11.98
N LEU A 3 17.28 -41.43 11.15
CA LEU A 3 16.74 -41.03 9.85
C LEU A 3 15.49 -40.15 9.99
N ASN A 4 14.59 -40.46 10.93
CA ASN A 4 13.39 -39.66 11.20
C ASN A 4 13.73 -38.28 11.78
N MET A 5 14.82 -38.17 12.54
CA MET A 5 15.29 -36.91 13.11
C MET A 5 15.90 -35.99 12.04
N LEU A 6 16.55 -36.58 11.01
CA LEU A 6 17.07 -35.85 9.85
C LEU A 6 15.95 -35.32 8.94
N ILE A 7 14.89 -36.10 8.74
CA ILE A 7 13.71 -35.67 7.95
C ILE A 7 12.96 -34.54 8.66
N LEU A 8 12.81 -34.61 10.00
CA LEU A 8 12.18 -33.59 10.80
C LEU A 8 12.97 -32.26 10.77
N ALA A 9 14.31 -32.33 10.78
CA ALA A 9 15.16 -31.14 10.68
C ALA A 9 15.09 -30.48 9.28
N LEU A 10 14.90 -31.26 8.22
CA LEU A 10 14.81 -30.75 6.84
C LEU A 10 13.52 -29.97 6.60
N ILE A 11 12.42 -30.30 7.28
CA ILE A 11 11.12 -29.61 7.15
C ILE A 11 11.17 -28.20 7.76
N PHE A 12 12.02 -27.96 8.76
CA PHE A 12 12.15 -26.66 9.41
C PHE A 12 12.92 -25.60 8.58
N VAL A 13 13.65 -26.00 7.54
CA VAL A 13 14.46 -25.09 6.71
C VAL A 13 13.64 -24.47 5.55
N LEU A 14 12.43 -24.96 5.28
CA LEU A 14 11.52 -24.48 4.25
C LEU A 14 10.58 -23.36 4.72
N GLY A 15 10.91 -22.66 5.81
CA GLY A 15 10.27 -21.40 6.21
C GLY A 15 10.56 -20.33 5.16
N GLY A 16 9.80 -20.35 4.05
CA GLY A 16 9.91 -19.38 2.99
C GLY A 16 9.76 -17.97 3.53
N CYS A 17 10.69 -17.08 3.18
CA CYS A 17 10.53 -15.64 3.37
C CYS A 17 9.22 -15.24 2.70
N ALA A 18 8.20 -14.89 3.49
CA ALA A 18 7.02 -14.21 2.99
C ALA A 18 7.47 -12.81 2.57
N SER A 19 7.86 -12.67 1.29
CA SER A 19 8.10 -11.36 0.70
C SER A 19 6.77 -10.62 0.71
N GLN A 20 6.74 -9.40 1.22
CA GLN A 20 5.54 -8.56 1.14
C GLN A 20 5.22 -8.33 -0.34
N PRO A 21 4.01 -8.68 -0.81
CA PRO A 21 3.65 -8.55 -2.22
C PRO A 21 3.43 -7.10 -2.65
N TYR A 22 3.42 -6.15 -1.70
CA TYR A 22 3.13 -4.74 -1.92
C TYR A 22 4.29 -3.85 -1.46
N GLY A 23 4.43 -2.69 -2.08
CA GLY A 23 5.36 -1.66 -1.68
C GLY A 23 6.15 -1.05 -2.85
N ASN A 24 7.06 -0.16 -2.50
CA ASN A 24 8.01 0.45 -3.43
C ASN A 24 9.33 -0.34 -3.39
N PHE A 25 9.66 -0.99 -4.49
CA PHE A 25 10.87 -1.82 -4.63
C PHE A 25 12.05 -1.04 -5.25
N ILE A 26 11.89 0.26 -5.47
CA ILE A 26 12.95 1.11 -6.01
C ILE A 26 13.88 1.55 -4.87
N GLN A 27 15.17 1.36 -5.06
CA GLN A 27 16.17 1.82 -4.11
C GLN A 27 16.41 3.33 -4.28
N ASN A 28 16.17 4.11 -3.21
CA ASN A 28 16.41 5.56 -3.16
C ASN A 28 15.79 6.34 -4.34
N PRO A 29 14.49 6.23 -4.61
CA PRO A 29 13.86 6.96 -5.70
C PRO A 29 13.95 8.47 -5.42
N PRO A 30 14.21 9.31 -6.44
CA PRO A 30 14.16 10.75 -6.28
C PRO A 30 12.78 11.17 -5.74
N PRO A 31 12.69 11.99 -4.67
CA PRO A 31 11.41 12.35 -4.06
C PRO A 31 10.44 13.01 -5.04
N GLN A 32 10.95 13.81 -6.00
CA GLN A 32 10.13 14.44 -7.04
C GLN A 32 9.45 13.42 -7.97
N TYR A 33 10.08 12.26 -8.22
CA TYR A 33 9.47 11.20 -9.03
C TYR A 33 8.31 10.54 -8.26
N SER A 34 8.54 10.23 -7.00
CA SER A 34 7.51 9.65 -6.13
C SER A 34 6.28 10.55 -6.06
N LYS A 35 6.49 11.87 -5.89
CA LYS A 35 5.40 12.85 -5.89
C LYS A 35 4.67 12.91 -7.23
N ALA A 36 5.37 13.02 -8.36
CA ALA A 36 4.75 13.10 -9.68
C ALA A 36 3.93 11.84 -10.02
N ILE A 37 4.42 10.66 -9.64
CA ILE A 37 3.68 9.41 -9.79
C ILE A 37 2.44 9.40 -8.89
N ALA A 38 2.55 9.84 -7.62
CA ALA A 38 1.42 9.91 -6.70
C ALA A 38 0.34 10.89 -7.18
N ASP A 39 0.73 12.03 -7.74
CA ASP A 39 -0.20 13.01 -8.34
C ASP A 39 -1.01 12.38 -9.49
N ASP A 40 -0.34 11.65 -10.39
CA ASP A 40 -1.00 10.98 -11.53
C ASP A 40 -1.91 9.81 -11.08
N VAL A 41 -1.47 9.02 -10.10
CA VAL A 41 -2.29 7.96 -9.49
C VAL A 41 -3.54 8.55 -8.86
N THR A 42 -3.40 9.61 -8.06
CA THR A 42 -4.53 10.28 -7.42
C THR A 42 -5.52 10.79 -8.45
N ALA A 43 -5.04 11.45 -9.50
CA ALA A 43 -5.88 11.91 -10.60
C ALA A 43 -6.64 10.77 -11.30
N GLN A 44 -6.03 9.59 -11.42
CA GLN A 44 -6.71 8.41 -11.96
C GLN A 44 -7.77 7.86 -10.99
N LEU A 45 -7.48 7.80 -9.70
CA LEU A 45 -8.44 7.34 -8.69
C LEU A 45 -9.66 8.24 -8.62
N MET A 46 -9.49 9.57 -8.70
CA MET A 46 -10.59 10.54 -8.75
C MET A 46 -11.52 10.36 -9.97
N ARG A 47 -11.00 9.83 -11.08
CA ARG A 47 -11.83 9.53 -12.28
C ARG A 47 -12.68 8.27 -12.09
N LEU A 48 -12.26 7.36 -11.22
CA LEU A 48 -12.90 6.06 -11.02
C LEU A 48 -13.80 6.01 -9.79
N TYR A 49 -13.49 6.81 -8.78
CA TYR A 49 -14.14 6.77 -7.47
C TYR A 49 -14.54 8.17 -7.02
N SER A 50 -15.70 8.27 -6.38
CA SER A 50 -16.16 9.50 -5.74
C SER A 50 -15.57 9.60 -4.34
N ALA A 51 -14.86 10.68 -4.04
CA ALA A 51 -14.25 10.89 -2.72
C ALA A 51 -15.29 10.87 -1.59
N ALA A 52 -16.48 11.46 -1.83
CA ALA A 52 -17.54 11.55 -0.82
C ALA A 52 -18.13 10.19 -0.40
N SER A 53 -17.95 9.13 -1.20
CA SER A 53 -18.53 7.81 -0.97
C SER A 53 -17.50 6.68 -0.96
N THR A 54 -16.21 6.99 -0.91
CA THR A 54 -15.15 6.00 -0.97
C THR A 54 -14.18 6.21 0.18
N GLN A 55 -13.90 5.13 0.90
CA GLN A 55 -12.81 5.02 1.85
C GLN A 55 -11.77 4.04 1.30
N PHE A 56 -10.51 4.40 1.36
CA PHE A 56 -9.43 3.47 1.05
C PHE A 56 -8.78 2.97 2.33
N THR A 57 -8.66 1.64 2.47
CA THR A 57 -7.90 1.00 3.55
C THR A 57 -6.62 0.41 2.96
N LEU A 58 -5.47 0.91 3.41
CA LEU A 58 -4.17 0.45 2.91
C LEU A 58 -3.90 -1.00 3.31
N SER A 59 -3.52 -1.82 2.34
CA SER A 59 -3.19 -3.24 2.53
C SER A 59 -1.81 -3.45 3.16
N HIS A 60 -0.99 -2.41 3.25
CA HIS A 60 0.38 -2.44 3.80
C HIS A 60 0.78 -1.07 4.33
N ALA A 61 1.84 -1.02 5.14
CA ALA A 61 2.39 0.23 5.62
C ALA A 61 3.03 1.02 4.47
N ALA A 62 2.59 2.26 4.26
CA ALA A 62 3.06 3.15 3.19
C ALA A 62 4.05 4.18 3.75
N ASN A 63 5.24 3.71 4.14
CA ASN A 63 6.28 4.54 4.78
C ASN A 63 7.31 5.10 3.78
N ASP A 64 7.22 4.72 2.51
CA ASP A 64 8.08 5.21 1.45
C ASP A 64 7.57 6.55 0.86
N PRO A 65 8.42 7.32 0.16
CA PRO A 65 8.06 8.65 -0.36
C PRO A 65 6.81 8.67 -1.25
N PHE A 66 6.57 7.59 -2.03
CA PHE A 66 5.37 7.50 -2.86
C PHE A 66 4.13 7.29 -2.01
N GLY A 67 4.18 6.32 -1.08
CA GLY A 67 3.05 5.99 -0.21
C GLY A 67 2.61 7.19 0.62
N VAL A 68 3.57 7.92 1.20
CA VAL A 68 3.29 9.15 1.96
C VAL A 68 2.60 10.19 1.07
N ALA A 69 3.14 10.46 -0.13
CA ALA A 69 2.58 11.43 -1.06
C ALA A 69 1.18 11.00 -1.55
N LEU A 70 0.97 9.71 -1.81
CA LEU A 70 -0.34 9.19 -2.23
C LEU A 70 -1.41 9.38 -1.15
N ILE A 71 -1.09 9.05 0.12
CA ILE A 71 -2.02 9.23 1.24
C ILE A 71 -2.37 10.70 1.42
N GLU A 72 -1.36 11.57 1.39
CA GLU A 72 -1.56 13.01 1.51
C GLU A 72 -2.47 13.55 0.40
N ASN A 73 -2.19 13.20 -0.85
CA ASN A 73 -2.98 13.62 -2.00
C ASN A 73 -4.43 13.12 -1.90
N LEU A 74 -4.66 11.84 -1.59
CA LEU A 74 -6.01 11.28 -1.45
C LEU A 74 -6.81 12.02 -0.38
N ARG A 75 -6.19 12.35 0.77
CA ARG A 75 -6.83 13.11 1.84
C ARG A 75 -7.15 14.55 1.41
N LEU A 76 -6.24 15.19 0.68
CA LEU A 76 -6.48 16.53 0.13
C LEU A 76 -7.65 16.57 -0.85
N GLU A 77 -7.83 15.51 -1.63
CA GLU A 77 -8.95 15.35 -2.57
C GLU A 77 -10.25 14.85 -1.89
N GLY A 78 -10.23 14.70 -0.56
CA GLY A 78 -11.41 14.40 0.25
C GLY A 78 -11.76 12.92 0.40
N PHE A 79 -10.86 12.01 0.02
CA PHE A 79 -11.03 10.59 0.32
C PHE A 79 -10.77 10.31 1.79
N ALA A 80 -11.59 9.45 2.38
CA ALA A 80 -11.23 8.81 3.65
C ALA A 80 -10.11 7.80 3.41
N VAL A 81 -9.01 7.89 4.17
CA VAL A 81 -7.89 6.95 4.05
C VAL A 81 -7.54 6.39 5.42
N ARG A 82 -7.67 5.07 5.55
CA ARG A 82 -7.24 4.30 6.72
C ARG A 82 -5.90 3.65 6.42
N GLU A 83 -4.90 3.94 7.24
CA GLU A 83 -3.58 3.33 7.13
C GLU A 83 -3.55 1.98 7.82
N ALA A 84 -2.78 1.02 7.25
CA ALA A 84 -2.51 -0.23 7.93
C ALA A 84 -1.78 0.06 9.25
N ALA A 85 -2.35 -0.38 10.36
CA ALA A 85 -1.72 -0.23 11.66
C ALA A 85 -0.34 -0.90 11.62
N ASN A 86 0.72 -0.13 11.88
CA ASN A 86 2.06 -0.71 12.05
C ASN A 86 2.02 -1.61 13.30
N PRO A 87 2.19 -2.94 13.16
CA PRO A 87 2.05 -3.86 14.29
C PRO A 87 3.01 -3.55 15.43
N VAL A 88 4.16 -2.93 15.14
CA VAL A 88 5.13 -2.49 16.15
C VAL A 88 4.58 -1.29 16.95
N PHE A 89 3.86 -0.38 16.30
CA PHE A 89 3.25 0.77 16.97
C PHE A 89 2.03 0.36 17.79
N ALA A 90 1.20 -0.54 17.26
CA ALA A 90 0.06 -1.10 17.99
C ALA A 90 0.52 -1.87 19.24
N ALA A 91 1.55 -2.70 19.11
CA ALA A 91 2.15 -3.41 20.26
C ALA A 91 2.75 -2.44 21.30
N LYS A 92 3.35 -1.33 20.87
CA LYS A 92 3.93 -0.33 21.76
C LYS A 92 2.86 0.46 22.52
N ILE A 93 1.74 0.77 21.88
CA ILE A 93 0.59 1.44 22.53
C ILE A 93 -0.03 0.49 23.56
N LEU A 94 -0.26 -0.77 23.20
CA LEU A 94 -0.80 -1.79 24.12
C LEU A 94 0.12 -2.11 25.28
N ALA A 95 1.45 -1.99 25.10
CA ALA A 95 2.43 -2.20 26.16
C ALA A 95 2.60 -0.98 27.07
N ALA A 96 2.25 0.23 26.61
CA ALA A 96 2.36 1.47 27.39
C ALA A 96 1.13 1.76 28.24
N ASP A 97 -0.02 1.17 27.91
CA ASP A 97 -1.29 1.39 28.58
C ASP A 97 -1.66 0.18 29.47
N ASN A 98 -1.06 0.14 30.68
CA ASN A 98 -1.46 -0.80 31.72
C ASN A 98 -2.77 -0.39 32.40
N ASN A 99 -3.70 0.28 31.69
CA ASN A 99 -4.99 0.66 32.23
C ASN A 99 -6.07 -0.37 31.77
N PRO A 100 -6.63 -1.21 32.65
CA PRO A 100 -7.61 -2.22 32.29
C PRO A 100 -9.01 -1.58 32.17
N GLY A 101 -9.26 -0.81 31.11
CA GLY A 101 -10.55 -0.12 31.02
C GLY A 101 -10.91 0.49 29.67
N ILE A 102 -10.18 0.23 28.61
CA ILE A 102 -10.62 0.64 27.26
C ILE A 102 -11.19 -0.58 26.54
N ASP A 103 -12.53 -0.64 26.50
CA ASP A 103 -13.27 -1.60 25.70
C ASP A 103 -13.05 -1.26 24.20
N VAL A 104 -12.15 -1.98 23.53
CA VAL A 104 -11.79 -1.78 22.12
C VAL A 104 -12.91 -2.25 21.16
N ASN A 105 -14.09 -2.59 21.69
CA ASN A 105 -15.26 -3.04 20.94
C ASN A 105 -16.31 -1.95 20.71
N GLN A 106 -15.94 -0.67 20.74
CA GLN A 106 -16.81 0.35 20.14
C GLN A 106 -16.61 0.34 18.64
N GLN A 107 -17.17 -0.68 18.00
CA GLN A 107 -17.62 -0.61 16.65
C GLN A 107 -18.67 0.51 16.61
N GLU A 108 -18.28 1.69 16.16
CA GLU A 108 -19.24 2.73 15.82
C GLU A 108 -20.10 2.16 14.68
N GLU A 109 -21.29 1.69 15.02
CA GLU A 109 -22.38 1.45 14.06
C GLU A 109 -22.86 2.82 13.50
N GLY A 110 -21.97 3.52 12.84
CA GLY A 110 -22.33 4.54 11.86
C GLY A 110 -22.81 3.79 10.63
N VAL A 111 -23.98 4.14 10.12
CA VAL A 111 -24.45 3.71 8.80
C VAL A 111 -23.43 4.26 7.79
N ASP A 112 -22.40 3.48 7.52
CA ASP A 112 -21.32 3.84 6.63
C ASP A 112 -21.79 3.63 5.20
N LEU A 113 -22.29 4.70 4.58
CA LEU A 113 -22.60 4.75 3.16
C LEU A 113 -21.33 4.80 2.29
N GLN A 114 -20.16 4.78 2.92
CA GLN A 114 -18.87 4.76 2.22
C GLN A 114 -18.49 3.33 1.85
N LYS A 115 -18.12 3.15 0.60
CA LYS A 115 -17.53 1.91 0.12
C LYS A 115 -16.09 1.84 0.62
N ASP A 116 -15.78 0.87 1.49
CA ASP A 116 -14.41 0.59 1.94
C ASP A 116 -13.72 -0.31 0.92
N LEU A 117 -12.61 0.17 0.35
CA LEU A 117 -11.83 -0.49 -0.68
C LEU A 117 -10.40 -0.73 -0.18
N ALA A 118 -9.94 -1.97 -0.26
CA ALA A 118 -8.54 -2.28 0.01
C ALA A 118 -7.65 -1.64 -1.08
N LEU A 119 -6.65 -0.87 -0.67
CA LEU A 119 -5.71 -0.19 -1.55
C LEU A 119 -4.30 -0.69 -1.31
N GLY A 120 -3.67 -1.22 -2.33
CA GLY A 120 -2.27 -1.60 -2.33
C GLY A 120 -1.53 -1.01 -3.53
N TYR A 121 -0.21 -0.98 -3.49
CA TYR A 121 0.59 -0.60 -4.64
C TYR A 121 1.86 -1.44 -4.76
N ILE A 122 2.36 -1.53 -5.99
CA ILE A 122 3.66 -2.10 -6.33
C ILE A 122 4.33 -1.11 -7.28
N ILE A 123 5.53 -0.68 -6.94
CA ILE A 123 6.36 0.15 -7.82
C ILE A 123 7.69 -0.54 -7.99
N ASP A 124 8.04 -0.80 -9.24
CA ASP A 124 9.33 -1.34 -9.63
C ASP A 124 9.95 -0.53 -10.77
N GLN A 125 11.22 -0.76 -11.03
CA GLN A 125 11.99 -0.03 -12.03
C GLN A 125 12.85 -1.00 -12.86
N SER A 126 12.86 -0.76 -14.15
CA SER A 126 13.79 -1.38 -15.09
C SER A 126 14.41 -0.29 -15.96
N ASP A 127 15.69 -0.02 -15.76
CA ASP A 127 16.40 1.12 -16.36
C ASP A 127 15.68 2.46 -16.08
N ASP A 128 15.32 3.21 -17.11
CA ASP A 128 14.61 4.49 -17.01
C ASP A 128 13.09 4.32 -16.91
N LEU A 129 12.58 3.10 -16.96
CA LEU A 129 11.16 2.79 -16.95
C LEU A 129 10.69 2.37 -15.57
N TYR A 130 9.70 3.06 -15.05
CA TYR A 130 9.04 2.79 -13.79
C TYR A 130 7.68 2.15 -14.06
N HIS A 131 7.40 1.03 -13.41
CA HIS A 131 6.12 0.35 -13.49
C HIS A 131 5.35 0.57 -12.20
N VAL A 132 4.16 1.11 -12.33
CA VAL A 132 3.26 1.37 -11.22
C VAL A 132 2.03 0.49 -11.35
N SER A 133 1.78 -0.31 -10.33
CA SER A 133 0.57 -1.12 -10.18
C SER A 133 -0.17 -0.68 -8.93
N ILE A 134 -1.40 -0.25 -9.09
CA ILE A 134 -2.34 0.06 -8.00
C ILE A 134 -3.36 -1.06 -7.93
N LEU A 135 -3.49 -1.66 -6.78
CA LEU A 135 -4.41 -2.75 -6.50
C LEU A 135 -5.57 -2.22 -5.66
N ILE A 136 -6.79 -2.43 -6.11
CA ILE A 136 -8.00 -1.97 -5.44
C ILE A 136 -8.96 -3.15 -5.38
N ASP A 137 -9.09 -3.78 -4.21
CA ASP A 137 -9.73 -5.08 -4.06
C ASP A 137 -9.17 -6.09 -5.08
N ASP A 138 -10.02 -6.60 -5.97
CA ASP A 138 -9.65 -7.57 -7.03
C ASP A 138 -9.17 -6.91 -8.34
N GLN A 139 -9.16 -5.58 -8.39
CA GLN A 139 -8.79 -4.84 -9.60
C GLN A 139 -7.34 -4.39 -9.55
N ARG A 140 -6.68 -4.38 -10.70
CA ARG A 140 -5.34 -3.83 -10.87
C ARG A 140 -5.34 -2.75 -11.95
N LEU A 141 -4.84 -1.57 -11.58
CA LEU A 141 -4.52 -0.49 -12.51
C LEU A 141 -3.01 -0.45 -12.70
N THR A 142 -2.54 -0.44 -13.93
CA THR A 142 -1.10 -0.37 -14.23
C THR A 142 -0.79 0.75 -15.19
N ARG A 143 0.34 1.42 -14.97
CA ARG A 143 0.90 2.42 -15.87
C ARG A 143 2.42 2.41 -15.81
N ALA A 144 3.04 2.63 -16.96
CA ALA A 144 4.47 2.89 -17.04
C ALA A 144 4.74 4.40 -16.99
N PHE A 145 5.89 4.75 -16.38
CA PHE A 145 6.43 6.11 -16.38
C PHE A 145 7.88 6.05 -16.86
N ILE A 146 8.35 7.10 -17.50
CA ILE A 146 9.73 7.20 -17.98
C ILE A 146 10.42 8.38 -17.31
N ALA A 147 11.60 8.13 -16.75
CA ALA A 147 12.47 9.17 -16.24
C ALA A 147 13.19 9.89 -17.38
N GLN A 148 13.20 11.23 -17.37
CA GLN A 148 13.91 12.06 -18.32
C GLN A 148 14.62 13.17 -17.56
N ALA A 149 15.94 13.05 -17.43
CA ALA A 149 16.76 13.95 -16.61
C ALA A 149 16.20 14.07 -15.18
N ASP A 150 15.74 15.25 -14.78
CA ASP A 150 15.24 15.53 -13.44
C ASP A 150 13.72 15.34 -13.28
N THR A 151 13.02 14.87 -14.32
CA THR A 151 11.57 14.70 -14.34
C THR A 151 11.17 13.26 -14.63
N ILE A 152 9.94 12.92 -14.26
CA ILE A 152 9.32 11.66 -14.65
C ILE A 152 7.93 11.95 -15.22
N GLY A 153 7.58 11.25 -16.28
CA GLY A 153 6.27 11.41 -16.92
C GLY A 153 5.66 10.08 -17.34
N PRO A 154 4.35 10.05 -17.59
CA PRO A 154 3.66 8.85 -18.04
C PRO A 154 4.16 8.40 -19.42
N ALA A 155 4.48 7.11 -19.54
CA ALA A 155 4.95 6.46 -20.78
C ALA A 155 3.83 5.64 -21.46
N GLY A 156 2.57 5.83 -21.08
CA GLY A 156 1.42 5.14 -21.64
C GLY A 156 0.11 5.51 -20.96
N LEU A 157 -0.94 4.80 -21.31
CA LEU A 157 -2.25 4.94 -20.68
C LEU A 157 -2.35 4.05 -19.44
N TRP A 158 -3.28 4.37 -18.54
CA TRP A 158 -3.69 3.45 -17.48
C TRP A 158 -4.39 2.23 -18.09
N VAL A 159 -3.95 1.05 -17.70
CA VAL A 159 -4.55 -0.22 -18.08
C VAL A 159 -5.20 -0.83 -16.85
N ARG A 160 -6.48 -1.20 -16.97
CA ARG A 160 -7.23 -1.90 -15.92
C ARG A 160 -7.30 -3.38 -16.26
N LYS A 161 -7.02 -4.21 -15.27
CA LYS A 161 -7.19 -5.65 -15.31
C LYS A 161 -8.11 -6.05 -14.15
N GLU A 162 -9.10 -6.84 -14.46
CA GLU A 162 -10.04 -7.50 -13.54
C GLU A 162 -9.62 -8.95 -13.34
#